data_7e3faddef2f74cfd8b582592235c464c
#
_entry.id   7e3faddef2f74cfd8b582592235c464c
#
_cell.length_a   1.000
_cell.length_b   1.000
_cell.length_c   1.000
_cell.angle_alpha   90.00
_cell.angle_beta   90.00
_cell.angle_gamma   90.00
#
_symmetry.space_group_name_H-M   'P 1'
#
loop_
_entity.id
_entity.type
_entity.pdbx_description
1 polymer ?
#
loop_
_entity_poly.entity_id
_entity_poly.type
_entity_poly.pdbx_seq_one_letter_code
_entity_poly.pdbx_strand_id
1 'polypeptide(L)'
;MDSTQTYDSLADVYDLMYPASSPDIKDAVDFLARMCPEEGKILEFGVGSGRLAVPLAQRGFEVHGVDGSQRMLDKLAERDTDARVRAFAADFTKVSTGETYDVVFIALNTLFALHTAEQQVECVTRMREHLAPGGRVVIEAFDPMPYHQQQGEHTSTRYLSPSSVMLDSSHVVRTRQLVLVIHTVLDGTVPRPTQEILRYAWPSEIDLMARIAGLRLVGRTAGWREEPYGETSVRHISVYAVDDVKDHDGSGS
;
A
#
# COMPACT_ATOMS: atom_id res chain seq x y z
N MET A 1 -17.06 6.34 -7.13
CA MET A 1 -16.79 4.90 -7.38
C MET A 1 -16.10 4.41 -6.13
N ASP A 2 -16.51 3.29 -5.59
CA ASP A 2 -15.86 2.66 -4.45
C ASP A 2 -14.53 2.05 -4.91
N SER A 3 -13.44 2.19 -4.13
CA SER A 3 -12.13 1.62 -4.47
C SER A 3 -12.19 0.09 -4.67
N THR A 4 -13.03 -0.61 -3.92
CA THR A 4 -13.29 -2.05 -4.07
C THR A 4 -13.72 -2.42 -5.50
N GLN A 5 -14.65 -1.67 -6.10
CA GLN A 5 -15.12 -1.90 -7.48
C GLN A 5 -14.01 -1.68 -8.51
N THR A 6 -13.11 -0.74 -8.26
CA THR A 6 -11.94 -0.49 -9.10
C THR A 6 -11.03 -1.71 -9.13
N TYR A 7 -10.65 -2.24 -7.96
CA TYR A 7 -9.75 -3.40 -7.88
C TYR A 7 -10.40 -4.70 -8.33
N ASP A 8 -11.71 -4.87 -8.16
CA ASP A 8 -12.44 -5.96 -8.80
C ASP A 8 -12.30 -5.91 -10.33
N SER A 9 -12.35 -4.73 -10.93
CA SER A 9 -12.20 -4.55 -12.38
C SER A 9 -10.77 -4.72 -12.87
N LEU A 10 -9.78 -4.35 -12.04
CA LEU A 10 -8.35 -4.50 -12.34
C LEU A 10 -7.82 -5.92 -12.10
N ALA A 11 -8.53 -6.75 -11.35
CA ALA A 11 -8.05 -8.06 -10.93
C ALA A 11 -7.49 -8.92 -12.08
N ASP A 12 -8.15 -8.91 -13.26
CA ASP A 12 -7.72 -9.74 -14.41
C ASP A 12 -6.38 -9.30 -15.02
N VAL A 13 -6.01 -8.02 -14.89
CA VAL A 13 -4.78 -7.45 -15.45
C VAL A 13 -3.76 -7.07 -14.40
N TYR A 14 -4.11 -7.15 -13.12
CA TYR A 14 -3.29 -6.70 -12.01
C TYR A 14 -1.91 -7.37 -11.99
N ASP A 15 -1.85 -8.69 -12.15
CA ASP A 15 -0.60 -9.43 -12.14
C ASP A 15 0.27 -9.17 -13.39
N LEU A 16 -0.32 -8.71 -14.50
CA LEU A 16 0.42 -8.20 -15.66
C LEU A 16 1.01 -6.81 -15.37
N MET A 17 0.26 -5.97 -14.65
CA MET A 17 0.72 -4.64 -14.25
C MET A 17 1.86 -4.72 -13.23
N TYR A 18 1.78 -5.68 -12.31
CA TYR A 18 2.68 -5.87 -11.17
C TYR A 18 3.15 -7.32 -11.06
N PRO A 19 4.01 -7.78 -12.00
CA PRO A 19 4.41 -9.18 -12.07
C PRO A 19 5.19 -9.61 -10.82
N ALA A 20 4.92 -10.82 -10.34
CA ALA A 20 5.59 -11.41 -9.19
C ALA A 20 7.13 -11.56 -9.36
N SER A 21 7.60 -11.54 -10.60
CA SER A 21 9.02 -11.59 -10.94
C SER A 21 9.75 -10.24 -10.83
N SER A 22 9.06 -9.16 -10.46
CA SER A 22 9.69 -7.85 -10.31
C SER A 22 10.78 -7.89 -9.23
N PRO A 23 11.99 -7.38 -9.50
CA PRO A 23 13.06 -7.28 -8.49
C PRO A 23 12.63 -6.50 -7.25
N ASP A 24 11.74 -5.53 -7.41
CA ASP A 24 11.18 -4.70 -6.34
C ASP A 24 10.45 -5.52 -5.27
N ILE A 25 9.82 -6.64 -5.65
CA ILE A 25 9.16 -7.55 -4.71
C ILE A 25 10.18 -8.19 -3.76
N LYS A 26 11.28 -8.70 -4.32
CA LYS A 26 12.33 -9.30 -3.50
C LYS A 26 12.89 -8.28 -2.50
N ASP A 27 13.15 -7.06 -2.95
CA ASP A 27 13.71 -6.00 -2.12
C ASP A 27 12.71 -5.59 -1.01
N ALA A 28 11.40 -5.50 -1.32
CA ALA A 28 10.35 -5.23 -0.34
C ALA A 28 10.24 -6.34 0.71
N VAL A 29 10.24 -7.59 0.27
CA VAL A 29 10.18 -8.75 1.17
C VAL A 29 11.43 -8.81 2.07
N ASP A 30 12.63 -8.52 1.53
CA ASP A 30 13.87 -8.46 2.30
C ASP A 30 13.83 -7.32 3.34
N PHE A 31 13.29 -6.17 2.98
CA PHE A 31 13.15 -5.02 3.86
C PHE A 31 12.18 -5.30 5.02
N LEU A 32 10.98 -5.79 4.72
CA LEU A 32 9.96 -6.10 5.72
C LEU A 32 10.41 -7.23 6.66
N ALA A 33 11.05 -8.26 6.12
CA ALA A 33 11.58 -9.37 6.90
C ALA A 33 12.65 -8.93 7.91
N ARG A 34 13.50 -7.94 7.58
CA ARG A 34 14.50 -7.40 8.54
C ARG A 34 13.87 -6.65 9.72
N MET A 35 12.64 -6.15 9.58
CA MET A 35 11.92 -5.42 10.63
C MET A 35 11.12 -6.33 11.56
N CYS A 36 10.89 -7.58 11.15
CA CYS A 36 10.11 -8.55 11.88
C CYS A 36 11.07 -9.53 12.61
N PRO A 37 10.83 -9.88 13.88
CA PRO A 37 11.58 -10.95 14.53
C PRO A 37 11.36 -12.29 13.82
N GLU A 38 12.24 -13.27 14.05
CA GLU A 38 12.05 -14.62 13.55
C GLU A 38 10.69 -15.17 14.03
N GLU A 39 9.95 -15.82 13.12
CA GLU A 39 8.57 -16.31 13.36
C GLU A 39 7.56 -15.22 13.79
N GLY A 40 7.88 -13.94 13.59
CA GLY A 40 7.02 -12.84 13.95
C GLY A 40 5.79 -12.71 13.05
N LYS A 41 4.85 -11.85 13.46
CA LYS A 41 3.57 -11.64 12.81
C LYS A 41 3.58 -10.38 11.94
N ILE A 42 3.08 -10.51 10.72
CA ILE A 42 3.00 -9.42 9.74
C ILE A 42 1.56 -9.26 9.28
N LEU A 43 1.07 -8.01 9.19
CA LEU A 43 -0.23 -7.67 8.64
C LEU A 43 -0.06 -6.74 7.44
N GLU A 44 -0.62 -7.13 6.28
CA GLU A 44 -0.70 -6.31 5.08
C GLU A 44 -2.09 -5.72 4.90
N PHE A 45 -2.18 -4.39 4.81
CA PHE A 45 -3.39 -3.65 4.44
C PHE A 45 -3.42 -3.47 2.92
N GLY A 46 -4.49 -3.95 2.26
CA GLY A 46 -4.56 -4.05 0.81
C GLY A 46 -3.69 -5.18 0.27
N VAL A 47 -3.87 -6.39 0.81
CA VAL A 47 -3.06 -7.56 0.47
C VAL A 47 -3.16 -7.96 -1.01
N GLY A 48 -4.25 -7.59 -1.68
CA GLY A 48 -4.48 -7.86 -3.09
C GLY A 48 -4.33 -9.33 -3.45
N SER A 49 -3.59 -9.61 -4.52
CA SER A 49 -3.27 -10.98 -4.96
C SER A 49 -2.12 -11.65 -4.19
N GLY A 50 -1.72 -11.08 -3.03
CA GLY A 50 -0.68 -11.66 -2.18
C GLY A 50 0.75 -11.48 -2.68
N ARG A 51 1.01 -10.42 -3.45
CA ARG A 51 2.30 -10.14 -4.08
C ARG A 51 3.47 -10.09 -3.08
N LEU A 52 3.25 -9.53 -1.89
CA LEU A 52 4.22 -9.46 -0.79
C LEU A 52 3.91 -10.48 0.30
N ALA A 53 2.64 -10.68 0.65
CA ALA A 53 2.21 -11.59 1.71
C ALA A 53 2.67 -13.02 1.47
N VAL A 54 2.50 -13.57 0.27
CA VAL A 54 2.87 -14.97 -0.03
C VAL A 54 4.37 -15.21 0.10
N PRO A 55 5.27 -14.38 -0.50
CA PRO A 55 6.70 -14.55 -0.29
C PRO A 55 7.15 -14.37 1.18
N LEU A 56 6.50 -13.50 1.96
CA LEU A 56 6.77 -13.36 3.40
C LEU A 56 6.38 -14.63 4.16
N ALA A 57 5.19 -15.18 3.89
CA ALA A 57 4.73 -16.42 4.49
C ALA A 57 5.62 -17.62 4.11
N GLN A 58 6.14 -17.66 2.88
CA GLN A 58 7.12 -18.66 2.44
C GLN A 58 8.46 -18.58 3.19
N ARG A 59 8.78 -17.42 3.78
CA ARG A 59 9.96 -17.24 4.65
C ARG A 59 9.73 -17.65 6.11
N GLY A 60 8.53 -18.12 6.46
CA GLY A 60 8.21 -18.60 7.79
C GLY A 60 7.54 -17.58 8.71
N PHE A 61 7.20 -16.37 8.23
CA PHE A 61 6.42 -15.40 9.00
C PHE A 61 4.94 -15.82 9.08
N GLU A 62 4.28 -15.51 10.18
CA GLU A 62 2.82 -15.57 10.28
C GLU A 62 2.24 -14.33 9.58
N VAL A 63 1.65 -14.52 8.40
CA VAL A 63 1.19 -13.40 7.57
C VAL A 63 -0.32 -13.37 7.48
N HIS A 64 -0.87 -12.23 7.86
CA HIS A 64 -2.27 -11.91 7.66
C HIS A 64 -2.42 -10.78 6.64
N GLY A 65 -3.55 -10.75 5.93
CA GLY A 65 -3.84 -9.73 4.93
C GLY A 65 -5.28 -9.27 4.97
N VAL A 66 -5.51 -8.00 4.70
CA VAL A 66 -6.85 -7.40 4.60
C VAL A 66 -7.02 -6.82 3.20
N ASP A 67 -8.13 -7.12 2.54
CA ASP A 67 -8.52 -6.48 1.29
C ASP A 67 -10.04 -6.34 1.19
N GLY A 68 -10.50 -5.27 0.53
CA GLY A 68 -11.92 -5.07 0.27
C GLY A 68 -12.43 -5.83 -0.96
N SER A 69 -11.55 -6.17 -1.90
CA SER A 69 -11.90 -6.84 -3.15
C SER A 69 -11.89 -8.36 -3.00
N GLN A 70 -13.06 -8.99 -3.10
CA GLN A 70 -13.15 -10.45 -3.07
C GLN A 70 -12.40 -11.07 -4.25
N ARG A 71 -12.45 -10.47 -5.45
CA ARG A 71 -11.71 -10.98 -6.62
C ARG A 71 -10.20 -10.96 -6.44
N MET A 72 -9.67 -9.98 -5.72
CA MET A 72 -8.24 -9.95 -5.38
C MET A 72 -7.89 -11.05 -4.36
N LEU A 73 -8.76 -11.29 -3.37
CA LEU A 73 -8.59 -12.39 -2.42
C LEU A 73 -8.71 -13.78 -3.07
N ASP A 74 -9.56 -13.94 -4.08
CA ASP A 74 -9.63 -15.17 -4.87
C ASP A 74 -8.29 -15.42 -5.60
N LYS A 75 -7.68 -14.39 -6.18
CA LYS A 75 -6.33 -14.49 -6.78
C LYS A 75 -5.24 -14.78 -5.74
N LEU A 76 -5.35 -14.24 -4.54
CA LEU A 76 -4.45 -14.59 -3.45
C LEU A 76 -4.55 -16.08 -3.14
N ALA A 77 -5.77 -16.63 -3.03
CA ALA A 77 -5.98 -18.04 -2.76
C ALA A 77 -5.43 -18.95 -3.89
N GLU A 78 -5.53 -18.52 -5.15
CA GLU A 78 -4.92 -19.21 -6.29
C GLU A 78 -3.38 -19.21 -6.23
N ARG A 79 -2.77 -18.11 -5.75
CA ARG A 79 -1.31 -17.97 -5.63
C ARG A 79 -0.76 -18.67 -4.40
N ASP A 80 -1.47 -18.62 -3.28
CA ASP A 80 -1.09 -19.20 -1.99
C ASP A 80 -1.57 -20.66 -1.87
N THR A 81 -1.01 -21.54 -2.70
CA THR A 81 -1.43 -22.95 -2.80
C THR A 81 -1.30 -23.72 -1.48
N ASP A 82 -0.42 -23.27 -0.58
CA ASP A 82 -0.21 -23.89 0.73
C ASP A 82 -1.10 -23.28 1.83
N ALA A 83 -1.95 -22.30 1.48
CA ALA A 83 -2.84 -21.57 2.38
C ALA A 83 -2.12 -21.01 3.62
N ARG A 84 -0.96 -20.39 3.42
CA ARG A 84 -0.09 -19.84 4.49
C ARG A 84 -0.49 -18.44 4.93
N VAL A 85 -1.22 -17.70 4.07
CA VAL A 85 -1.68 -16.34 4.34
C VAL A 85 -3.12 -16.38 4.82
N ARG A 86 -3.39 -15.84 6.01
CA ARG A 86 -4.75 -15.67 6.49
C ARG A 86 -5.33 -14.35 6.00
N ALA A 87 -6.30 -14.41 5.09
CA ALA A 87 -6.90 -13.23 4.48
C ALA A 87 -8.26 -12.88 5.10
N PHE A 88 -8.54 -11.56 5.22
CA PHE A 88 -9.80 -11.00 5.72
C PHE A 88 -10.41 -10.11 4.64
N ALA A 89 -11.64 -10.44 4.20
CA ALA A 89 -12.44 -9.57 3.34
C ALA A 89 -13.04 -8.44 4.19
N ALA A 90 -12.41 -7.26 4.21
CA ALA A 90 -12.84 -6.15 5.07
C ALA A 90 -12.37 -4.79 4.56
N ASP A 91 -13.08 -3.75 4.97
CA ASP A 91 -12.67 -2.36 4.85
C ASP A 91 -11.54 -2.07 5.85
N PHE A 92 -10.35 -1.73 5.36
CA PHE A 92 -9.18 -1.50 6.20
C PHE A 92 -9.24 -0.18 7.01
N THR A 93 -10.26 0.65 6.82
CA THR A 93 -10.56 1.76 7.75
C THR A 93 -11.32 1.30 8.99
N LYS A 94 -11.86 0.06 9.01
CA LYS A 94 -12.73 -0.45 10.07
C LYS A 94 -12.31 -1.79 10.64
N VAL A 95 -11.38 -2.47 9.98
CA VAL A 95 -10.98 -3.84 10.33
C VAL A 95 -10.46 -3.93 11.76
N SER A 96 -10.78 -5.05 12.40
CA SER A 96 -10.12 -5.54 13.61
C SER A 96 -9.90 -7.04 13.45
N THR A 97 -8.64 -7.46 13.47
CA THR A 97 -8.27 -8.88 13.38
C THR A 97 -8.35 -9.59 14.73
N GLY A 98 -8.41 -8.82 15.82
CA GLY A 98 -8.31 -9.32 17.20
C GLY A 98 -6.89 -9.73 17.62
N GLU A 99 -5.90 -9.45 16.78
CA GLU A 99 -4.48 -9.80 17.00
C GLU A 99 -3.59 -8.56 16.85
N THR A 100 -2.34 -8.68 17.32
CA THR A 100 -1.30 -7.67 17.17
C THR A 100 -0.11 -8.22 16.40
N TYR A 101 0.63 -7.32 15.73
CA TYR A 101 1.65 -7.66 14.75
C TYR A 101 2.93 -6.87 14.98
N ASP A 102 4.07 -7.51 14.69
CA ASP A 102 5.39 -6.87 14.74
C ASP A 102 5.59 -5.88 13.62
N VAL A 103 5.01 -6.18 12.45
CA VAL A 103 5.00 -5.28 11.29
C VAL A 103 3.58 -5.17 10.73
N VAL A 104 3.07 -3.94 10.62
CA VAL A 104 1.84 -3.63 9.89
C VAL A 104 2.21 -2.75 8.72
N PHE A 105 1.88 -3.15 7.49
CA PHE A 105 2.29 -2.36 6.33
C PHE A 105 1.17 -2.18 5.30
N ILE A 106 1.31 -1.14 4.51
CA ILE A 106 0.50 -0.83 3.35
C ILE A 106 1.44 -0.43 2.21
N ALA A 107 1.32 -1.09 1.06
CA ALA A 107 2.25 -0.95 -0.05
C ALA A 107 1.55 -0.48 -1.34
N LEU A 108 2.38 -0.14 -2.35
CA LEU A 108 1.96 0.17 -3.72
C LEU A 108 0.81 1.21 -3.78
N ASN A 109 0.95 2.30 -3.01
CA ASN A 109 0.00 3.42 -3.00
C ASN A 109 -1.41 3.08 -2.48
N THR A 110 -1.64 1.92 -1.89
CA THR A 110 -2.97 1.48 -1.44
C THR A 110 -3.61 2.48 -0.47
N LEU A 111 -2.81 3.20 0.35
CA LEU A 111 -3.32 4.29 1.19
C LEU A 111 -4.05 5.36 0.36
N PHE A 112 -3.61 5.63 -0.85
CA PHE A 112 -4.18 6.64 -1.72
C PHE A 112 -5.49 6.21 -2.41
N ALA A 113 -5.83 4.92 -2.37
CA ALA A 113 -7.15 4.42 -2.79
C ALA A 113 -8.28 4.88 -1.84
N LEU A 114 -7.95 5.44 -0.68
CA LEU A 114 -8.87 6.13 0.21
C LEU A 114 -9.00 7.59 -0.22
N HIS A 115 -10.20 8.00 -0.59
CA HIS A 115 -10.44 9.23 -1.33
C HIS A 115 -10.54 10.49 -0.46
N THR A 116 -10.49 10.36 0.87
CA THR A 116 -10.51 11.51 1.78
C THR A 116 -9.38 11.45 2.81
N ALA A 117 -8.99 12.61 3.34
CA ALA A 117 -7.97 12.71 4.38
C ALA A 117 -8.40 11.96 5.65
N GLU A 118 -9.68 12.05 6.00
CA GLU A 118 -10.26 11.40 7.17
C GLU A 118 -10.13 9.87 7.07
N GLN A 119 -10.46 9.30 5.89
CA GLN A 119 -10.29 7.86 5.65
C GLN A 119 -8.83 7.42 5.75
N GLN A 120 -7.90 8.24 5.24
CA GLN A 120 -6.47 7.95 5.33
C GLN A 120 -5.97 8.01 6.79
N VAL A 121 -6.41 9.00 7.57
CA VAL A 121 -6.13 9.08 9.02
C VAL A 121 -6.69 7.85 9.74
N GLU A 122 -7.94 7.46 9.44
CA GLU A 122 -8.57 6.28 10.03
C GLU A 122 -7.78 5.00 9.72
N CYS A 123 -7.35 4.82 8.46
CA CYS A 123 -6.53 3.68 8.05
C CYS A 123 -5.21 3.63 8.85
N VAL A 124 -4.48 4.74 8.94
CA VAL A 124 -3.23 4.80 9.72
C VAL A 124 -3.49 4.53 11.21
N THR A 125 -4.62 4.99 11.73
CA THR A 125 -5.05 4.71 13.12
C THR A 125 -5.30 3.21 13.31
N ARG A 126 -6.01 2.56 12.37
CA ARG A 126 -6.21 1.10 12.40
C ARG A 126 -4.88 0.34 12.30
N MET A 127 -3.96 0.78 11.44
CA MET A 127 -2.63 0.16 11.39
C MET A 127 -1.91 0.23 12.75
N ARG A 128 -1.98 1.39 13.42
CA ARG A 128 -1.39 1.57 14.76
C ARG A 128 -2.04 0.66 15.81
N GLU A 129 -3.35 0.50 15.77
CA GLU A 129 -4.10 -0.33 16.75
C GLU A 129 -3.76 -1.83 16.64
N HIS A 130 -3.25 -2.27 15.49
CA HIS A 130 -2.77 -3.63 15.27
C HIS A 130 -1.30 -3.85 15.62
N LEU A 131 -0.57 -2.82 16.12
CA LEU A 131 0.83 -3.01 16.48
C LEU A 131 1.01 -3.74 17.81
N ALA A 132 1.89 -4.73 17.81
CA ALA A 132 2.48 -5.28 19.03
C ALA A 132 3.41 -4.25 19.69
N PRO A 133 3.71 -4.39 20.99
CA PRO A 133 4.74 -3.57 21.64
C PRO A 133 6.08 -3.63 20.88
N GLY A 134 6.63 -2.47 20.52
CA GLY A 134 7.86 -2.38 19.73
C GLY A 134 7.71 -2.56 18.22
N GLY A 135 6.49 -2.85 17.74
CA GLY A 135 6.18 -3.04 16.31
C GLY A 135 6.37 -1.80 15.44
N ARG A 136 6.29 -1.97 14.13
CA ARG A 136 6.48 -0.92 13.13
C ARG A 136 5.31 -0.84 12.16
N VAL A 137 4.92 0.38 11.81
CA VAL A 137 4.08 0.67 10.64
C VAL A 137 4.98 1.04 9.48
N VAL A 138 4.75 0.43 8.29
CA VAL A 138 5.47 0.75 7.05
C VAL A 138 4.48 1.19 5.99
N ILE A 139 4.72 2.34 5.37
CA ILE A 139 3.87 2.92 4.32
C ILE A 139 4.71 3.16 3.08
N GLU A 140 4.36 2.51 1.96
CA GLU A 140 4.88 2.83 0.63
C GLU A 140 3.89 3.69 -0.13
N ALA A 141 4.37 4.80 -0.67
CA ALA A 141 3.58 5.66 -1.54
C ALA A 141 4.46 6.37 -2.58
N PHE A 142 3.88 6.73 -3.73
CA PHE A 142 4.56 7.60 -4.68
C PHE A 142 4.72 9.02 -4.10
N ASP A 143 5.77 9.72 -4.53
CA ASP A 143 5.89 11.16 -4.25
C ASP A 143 4.90 11.93 -5.14
N PRO A 144 4.06 12.82 -4.57
CA PRO A 144 3.05 13.54 -5.34
C PRO A 144 3.60 14.53 -6.37
N MET A 145 4.88 14.92 -6.28
CA MET A 145 5.45 16.00 -7.10
C MET A 145 5.22 15.81 -8.60
N PRO A 146 5.48 14.63 -9.21
CA PRO A 146 5.26 14.43 -10.64
C PRO A 146 3.81 14.69 -11.08
N TYR A 147 2.83 14.20 -10.30
CA TYR A 147 1.42 14.44 -10.56
C TYR A 147 1.03 15.90 -10.29
N HIS A 148 1.53 16.47 -9.19
CA HIS A 148 1.22 17.86 -8.82
C HIS A 148 1.73 18.87 -9.86
N GLN A 149 2.83 18.59 -10.53
CA GLN A 149 3.38 19.42 -11.61
C GLN A 149 2.73 19.17 -12.97
N GLN A 150 1.99 18.07 -13.15
CA GLN A 150 1.34 17.73 -14.41
C GLN A 150 0.38 18.85 -14.82
N GLN A 151 0.50 19.32 -16.07
CA GLN A 151 -0.41 20.29 -16.66
C GLN A 151 -1.34 19.59 -17.67
N GLY A 152 -2.66 19.74 -17.46
CA GLY A 152 -3.65 19.10 -18.31
C GLY A 152 -3.69 17.58 -18.15
N GLU A 153 -4.12 16.93 -19.20
CA GLU A 153 -4.17 15.47 -19.30
C GLU A 153 -2.81 14.93 -19.74
N HIS A 154 -2.45 13.79 -19.21
CA HIS A 154 -1.22 13.08 -19.57
C HIS A 154 -1.53 11.63 -19.93
N THR A 155 -0.93 11.13 -21.00
CA THR A 155 -1.04 9.73 -21.38
C THR A 155 0.35 9.12 -21.47
N SER A 156 0.53 7.98 -20.82
CA SER A 156 1.73 7.16 -20.91
C SER A 156 1.39 5.76 -21.42
N THR A 157 2.41 5.08 -21.91
CA THR A 157 2.28 3.73 -22.47
C THR A 157 3.19 2.79 -21.70
N ARG A 158 2.64 1.64 -21.30
CA ARG A 158 3.38 0.57 -20.63
C ARG A 158 3.19 -0.74 -21.37
N TYR A 159 4.28 -1.42 -21.73
CA TYR A 159 4.22 -2.78 -22.25
C TYR A 159 3.97 -3.76 -21.10
N LEU A 160 2.89 -4.53 -21.19
CA LEU A 160 2.56 -5.59 -20.24
C LEU A 160 3.14 -6.93 -20.68
N SER A 161 3.21 -7.15 -22.01
CA SER A 161 3.82 -8.30 -22.66
C SER A 161 4.25 -7.93 -24.08
N PRO A 162 4.91 -8.80 -24.85
CA PRO A 162 5.22 -8.54 -26.26
C PRO A 162 3.99 -8.24 -27.15
N SER A 163 2.80 -8.68 -26.72
CA SER A 163 1.54 -8.50 -27.48
C SER A 163 0.50 -7.66 -26.74
N SER A 164 0.83 -7.08 -25.57
CA SER A 164 -0.12 -6.33 -24.76
C SER A 164 0.48 -5.01 -24.31
N VAL A 165 -0.27 -3.93 -24.52
CA VAL A 165 0.10 -2.56 -24.12
C VAL A 165 -0.99 -2.01 -23.22
N MET A 166 -0.62 -1.26 -22.19
CA MET A 166 -1.53 -0.46 -21.39
C MET A 166 -1.29 1.02 -21.65
N LEU A 167 -2.37 1.74 -21.90
CA LEU A 167 -2.40 3.19 -21.91
C LEU A 167 -2.92 3.68 -20.56
N ASP A 168 -2.13 4.49 -19.86
CA ASP A 168 -2.51 5.13 -18.61
C ASP A 168 -2.79 6.61 -18.92
N SER A 169 -4.06 7.00 -18.93
CA SER A 169 -4.47 8.40 -19.12
C SER A 169 -4.81 9.01 -17.78
N SER A 170 -4.11 10.06 -17.36
CA SER A 170 -4.27 10.68 -16.05
C SER A 170 -4.72 12.13 -16.13
N HIS A 171 -5.58 12.53 -15.18
CA HIS A 171 -6.00 13.89 -14.91
C HIS A 171 -5.86 14.20 -13.43
N VAL A 172 -5.31 15.39 -13.10
CA VAL A 172 -5.02 15.77 -11.71
C VAL A 172 -5.90 16.92 -11.26
N VAL A 173 -6.69 16.72 -10.21
CA VAL A 173 -7.48 17.73 -9.52
C VAL A 173 -6.72 18.21 -8.28
N ARG A 174 -5.80 19.16 -8.47
CA ARG A 174 -4.84 19.60 -7.43
C ARG A 174 -5.51 20.11 -6.16
N THR A 175 -6.61 20.87 -6.29
CA THR A 175 -7.35 21.43 -5.15
C THR A 175 -7.95 20.37 -4.22
N ARG A 176 -8.10 19.15 -4.73
CA ARG A 176 -8.63 17.99 -3.99
C ARG A 176 -7.58 16.91 -3.77
N GLN A 177 -6.37 17.11 -4.28
CA GLN A 177 -5.29 16.12 -4.28
C GLN A 177 -5.70 14.79 -4.93
N LEU A 178 -6.54 14.83 -5.98
CA LEU A 178 -6.97 13.62 -6.67
C LEU A 178 -6.22 13.43 -7.99
N VAL A 179 -5.81 12.20 -8.23
CA VAL A 179 -5.35 11.70 -9.53
C VAL A 179 -6.41 10.73 -10.04
N LEU A 180 -6.98 11.04 -11.20
CA LEU A 180 -7.89 10.15 -11.91
C LEU A 180 -7.08 9.47 -13.00
N VAL A 181 -7.03 8.15 -13.01
CA VAL A 181 -6.33 7.36 -14.03
C VAL A 181 -7.32 6.46 -14.74
N ILE A 182 -7.24 6.43 -16.08
CA ILE A 182 -7.92 5.43 -16.90
C ILE A 182 -6.86 4.50 -17.46
N HIS A 183 -6.89 3.25 -17.01
CA HIS A 183 -6.08 2.17 -17.52
C HIS A 183 -6.81 1.50 -18.69
N THR A 184 -6.23 1.51 -19.89
CA THR A 184 -6.81 0.87 -21.06
C THR A 184 -5.85 -0.18 -21.59
N VAL A 185 -6.22 -1.45 -21.48
CA VAL A 185 -5.43 -2.58 -21.99
C VAL A 185 -5.76 -2.83 -23.44
N LEU A 186 -4.72 -2.91 -24.27
CA LEU A 186 -4.76 -3.24 -25.69
C LEU A 186 -4.00 -4.58 -25.88
N ASP A 187 -4.71 -5.68 -26.02
CA ASP A 187 -4.19 -7.05 -26.14
C ASP A 187 -4.71 -7.81 -27.36
N GLY A 188 -5.27 -7.07 -28.34
CA GLY A 188 -5.91 -7.64 -29.53
C GLY A 188 -7.39 -7.95 -29.34
N THR A 189 -7.94 -7.77 -28.14
CA THR A 189 -9.37 -7.85 -27.84
C THR A 189 -10.02 -6.47 -27.82
N VAL A 190 -11.30 -6.39 -27.45
CA VAL A 190 -11.97 -5.10 -27.25
C VAL A 190 -11.32 -4.38 -26.07
N PRO A 191 -10.87 -3.11 -26.24
CA PRO A 191 -10.28 -2.33 -25.19
C PRO A 191 -11.21 -2.21 -23.98
N ARG A 192 -10.65 -2.44 -22.78
CA ARG A 192 -11.38 -2.40 -21.51
C ARG A 192 -10.81 -1.28 -20.65
N PRO A 193 -11.44 -0.09 -20.61
CA PRO A 193 -11.02 0.97 -19.72
C PRO A 193 -11.46 0.67 -18.28
N THR A 194 -10.54 0.84 -17.34
CA THR A 194 -10.81 0.78 -15.91
C THR A 194 -10.37 2.09 -15.28
N GLN A 195 -11.26 2.72 -14.51
CA GLN A 195 -10.96 3.97 -13.83
C GLN A 195 -10.44 3.68 -12.41
N GLU A 196 -9.31 4.30 -12.07
CA GLU A 196 -8.78 4.38 -10.72
C GLU A 196 -8.79 5.84 -10.26
N ILE A 197 -9.16 6.07 -9.00
CA ILE A 197 -9.09 7.37 -8.35
C ILE A 197 -8.20 7.24 -7.13
N LEU A 198 -7.17 8.08 -7.05
CA LEU A 198 -6.24 8.11 -5.93
C LEU A 198 -6.25 9.51 -5.29
N ARG A 199 -6.37 9.59 -3.97
CA ARG A 199 -6.08 10.81 -3.22
C ARG A 199 -4.63 10.77 -2.74
N TYR A 200 -3.75 11.51 -3.41
CA TYR A 200 -2.37 11.60 -2.94
C TYR A 200 -2.25 12.45 -1.67
N ALA A 201 -1.33 12.08 -0.81
CA ALA A 201 -0.92 12.85 0.34
C ALA A 201 0.60 13.10 0.26
N TRP A 202 1.03 14.30 0.65
CA TRP A 202 2.45 14.60 0.76
C TRP A 202 3.07 13.78 1.90
N PRO A 203 4.36 13.44 1.84
CA PRO A 203 5.02 12.74 2.94
C PRO A 203 4.83 13.43 4.30
N SER A 204 4.81 14.77 4.32
CA SER A 204 4.53 15.55 5.52
C SER A 204 3.07 15.44 6.01
N GLU A 205 2.09 15.25 5.11
CA GLU A 205 0.70 14.95 5.52
C GLU A 205 0.63 13.56 6.15
N ILE A 206 1.29 12.57 5.55
CA ILE A 206 1.34 11.20 6.10
C ILE A 206 1.99 11.23 7.49
N ASP A 207 3.03 12.06 7.71
CA ASP A 207 3.63 12.25 9.03
C ASP A 207 2.64 12.88 10.03
N LEU A 208 1.79 13.81 9.60
CA LEU A 208 0.74 14.36 10.44
C LEU A 208 -0.35 13.32 10.76
N MET A 209 -0.77 12.52 9.78
CA MET A 209 -1.71 11.40 9.99
C MET A 209 -1.14 10.40 10.99
N ALA A 210 0.15 10.06 10.86
CA ALA A 210 0.85 9.19 11.79
C ALA A 210 0.87 9.77 13.21
N ARG A 211 1.16 11.07 13.37
CA ARG A 211 1.12 11.74 14.69
C ARG A 211 -0.29 11.74 15.31
N ILE A 212 -1.33 11.96 14.51
CA ILE A 212 -2.72 11.86 14.97
C ILE A 212 -3.00 10.45 15.51
N ALA A 213 -2.47 9.42 14.85
CA ALA A 213 -2.57 8.03 15.28
C ALA A 213 -1.65 7.67 16.47
N GLY A 214 -0.82 8.59 16.97
CA GLY A 214 0.14 8.33 18.05
C GLY A 214 1.40 7.61 17.60
N LEU A 215 1.81 7.85 16.35
CA LEU A 215 3.02 7.32 15.75
C LEU A 215 4.05 8.45 15.51
N ARG A 216 5.33 8.11 15.53
CA ARG A 216 6.43 8.98 15.12
C ARG A 216 7.21 8.37 13.97
N LEU A 217 7.69 9.21 13.05
CA LEU A 217 8.58 8.78 11.97
C LEU A 217 9.91 8.27 12.54
N VAL A 218 10.33 7.08 12.11
CA VAL A 218 11.63 6.47 12.42
C VAL A 218 12.62 6.69 11.29
N GLY A 219 12.16 6.53 10.04
CA GLY A 219 12.99 6.73 8.86
C GLY A 219 12.17 6.77 7.58
N ARG A 220 12.76 7.35 6.53
CA ARG A 220 12.19 7.40 5.18
C ARG A 220 13.27 7.17 4.15
N THR A 221 12.98 6.31 3.18
CA THR A 221 13.86 5.97 2.05
C THR A 221 13.13 6.16 0.72
N ALA A 222 13.87 6.27 -0.39
CA ALA A 222 13.31 6.42 -1.72
C ALA A 222 12.88 5.09 -2.35
N GLY A 223 13.24 3.97 -1.73
CA GLY A 223 12.90 2.62 -2.20
C GLY A 223 13.23 1.55 -1.17
N TRP A 224 12.91 0.31 -1.52
CA TRP A 224 13.07 -0.85 -0.65
C TRP A 224 14.53 -1.26 -0.38
N ARG A 225 15.48 -0.74 -1.18
CA ARG A 225 16.94 -0.91 -0.97
C ARG A 225 17.52 0.15 -0.04
N GLU A 226 16.67 0.92 0.60
CA GLU A 226 17.06 1.97 1.55
C GLU A 226 17.84 3.12 0.87
N GLU A 227 17.56 3.41 -0.41
CA GLU A 227 18.13 4.57 -1.09
C GLU A 227 17.71 5.86 -0.37
N PRO A 228 18.61 6.84 -0.23
CA PRO A 228 18.28 8.10 0.44
C PRO A 228 17.10 8.81 -0.22
N TYR A 229 16.09 9.18 0.59
CA TYR A 229 14.97 10.00 0.13
C TYR A 229 15.40 11.46 -0.04
N GLY A 230 15.06 12.08 -1.17
CA GLY A 230 15.43 13.45 -1.50
C GLY A 230 14.55 14.05 -2.61
N GLU A 231 14.94 15.22 -3.10
CA GLU A 231 14.14 16.06 -4.02
C GLU A 231 13.76 15.38 -5.35
N THR A 232 14.53 14.39 -5.78
CA THR A 232 14.29 13.66 -7.03
C THR A 232 13.61 12.31 -6.83
N SER A 233 13.25 11.99 -5.60
CA SER A 233 12.58 10.72 -5.28
C SER A 233 11.16 10.73 -5.84
N VAL A 234 10.76 9.64 -6.51
CA VAL A 234 9.43 9.48 -7.09
C VAL A 234 8.50 8.65 -6.23
N ARG A 235 9.03 8.04 -5.17
CA ARG A 235 8.29 7.29 -4.15
C ARG A 235 9.03 7.36 -2.82
N HIS A 236 8.37 6.92 -1.77
CA HIS A 236 9.00 6.77 -0.46
C HIS A 236 8.48 5.53 0.27
N ILE A 237 9.36 4.99 1.11
CA ILE A 237 9.04 3.99 2.12
C ILE A 237 9.24 4.67 3.48
N SER A 238 8.17 4.87 4.22
CA SER A 238 8.21 5.53 5.52
C SER A 238 7.94 4.53 6.62
N VAL A 239 8.80 4.52 7.64
CA VAL A 239 8.71 3.63 8.80
C VAL A 239 8.33 4.45 10.01
N TYR A 240 7.32 3.99 10.74
CA TYR A 240 6.84 4.64 11.95
C TYR A 240 6.85 3.67 13.13
N ALA A 241 6.98 4.21 14.34
CA ALA A 241 6.85 3.50 15.60
C ALA A 241 5.88 4.23 16.51
N VAL A 242 5.38 3.55 17.53
CA VAL A 242 4.56 4.19 18.58
C VAL A 242 5.36 5.33 19.21
N ASP A 243 4.69 6.45 19.45
CA ASP A 243 5.28 7.61 20.13
C ASP A 243 5.13 7.43 21.65
N ASP A 244 6.17 6.93 22.29
CA ASP A 244 6.20 6.64 23.73
C ASP A 244 6.23 7.91 24.63
N VAL A 245 6.17 9.13 24.04
CA VAL A 245 6.37 10.39 24.77
C VAL A 245 5.13 10.83 25.59
N LYS A 246 4.00 10.13 25.53
CA LYS A 246 2.76 10.59 26.19
C LYS A 246 2.53 10.15 27.65
N ASP A 247 3.42 9.40 28.27
CA ASP A 247 3.18 8.90 29.65
C ASP A 247 3.97 9.62 30.75
N HIS A 248 4.46 10.86 30.53
CA HIS A 248 5.28 11.56 31.53
C HIS A 248 4.71 12.91 32.05
N ASP A 249 3.40 13.18 31.92
CA ASP A 249 2.77 14.29 32.62
C ASP A 249 1.51 13.87 33.38
N GLY A 250 1.69 13.27 34.53
CA GLY A 250 0.56 12.82 35.39
C GLY A 250 0.94 12.38 36.80
N SER A 251 2.11 12.83 37.35
CA SER A 251 2.36 12.66 38.78
C SER A 251 3.36 13.71 39.27
N GLY A 252 2.84 14.84 39.70
CA GLY A 252 3.61 15.90 40.32
C GLY A 252 2.75 16.90 41.05
N SER A 253 2.46 16.64 42.34
CA SER A 253 2.04 17.54 43.41
C SER A 253 0.58 17.70 43.66
#